data_38db263232f503b201b4929824a46b09
#
_entry.id   38db263232f503b201b4929824a46b09
#
_cell.length_a   1.000
_cell.length_b   1.000
_cell.length_c   1.000
_cell.angle_alpha   90.00
_cell.angle_beta   90.00
_cell.angle_gamma   90.00
#
_symmetry.space_group_name_H-M   'P 1'
#
loop_
_entity.id
_entity.type
_entity.pdbx_description
1 polymer ?
#
loop_
_entity_poly.entity_id
_entity_poly.type
_entity_poly.pdbx_seq_one_letter_code
_entity_poly.pdbx_strand_id
1 'polypeptide(L)' 'MYLSENSAFERYYRITELARMWGLGRETVRKLVKDDPEVIKIRMGRKKAHTIYSVPESAASRIHTRLSRQQSS' A
#
# COMPACT_ATOMS: atom_id res chain seq x y z
N MET A 1 10.83 19.01 13.98
CA MET A 1 10.27 18.52 13.95
C MET A 1 9.62 17.87 13.76
N TYR A 2 9.69 17.70 13.66
CA TYR A 2 8.96 17.12 13.53
C TYR A 2 8.35 16.30 13.35
N LEU A 3 8.31 16.07 13.30
CA LEU A 3 7.68 15.39 13.20
C LEU A 3 7.14 14.65 12.87
N SER A 4 7.14 14.63 13.38
CA SER A 4 6.67 13.73 13.31
C SER A 4 6.18 13.31 12.37
N GLU A 5 6.64 13.13 12.03
CA GLU A 5 5.99 12.82 11.30
C GLU A 5 4.78 12.54 11.22
N ASN A 6 4.32 12.99 11.08
CA ASN A 6 2.90 12.90 11.17
C ASN A 6 2.34 12.25 9.93
N SER A 7 1.71 11.11 10.07
CA SER A 7 1.25 10.33 8.93
C SER A 7 0.20 11.07 8.11
N ALA A 8 -0.43 12.09 8.68
CA ALA A 8 -1.43 12.88 7.95
C ALA A 8 -0.83 13.61 6.75
N PHE A 9 0.47 13.82 6.77
CA PHE A 9 1.16 14.54 5.70
C PHE A 9 1.94 13.62 4.78
N GLU A 10 1.86 12.31 5.00
CA GLU A 10 2.49 11.36 4.11
C GLU A 10 1.73 11.27 2.80
N ARG A 11 2.45 10.91 1.77
CA ARG A 11 1.82 10.59 0.51
C ARG A 11 1.16 9.21 0.61
N TYR A 12 0.00 9.08 -0.01
CA TYR A 12 -0.72 7.81 -0.03
C TYR A 12 -0.82 7.33 -1.46
N TYR A 13 -0.68 6.03 -1.64
CA TYR A 13 -0.68 5.40 -2.95
C TYR A 13 -1.83 4.43 -3.09
N ARG A 14 -2.33 4.31 -4.29
CA ARG A 14 -3.33 3.31 -4.61
C ARG A 14 -2.65 2.07 -5.16
N ILE A 15 -3.40 0.97 -5.17
CA ILE A 15 -2.85 -0.30 -5.66
C ILE A 15 -2.36 -0.17 -7.10
N THR A 16 -3.13 0.54 -7.94
CA THR A 16 -2.72 0.70 -9.34
C THR A 16 -1.42 1.46 -9.47
N GLU A 17 -1.22 2.45 -8.62
CA GLU A 17 0.04 3.21 -8.64
C GLU A 17 1.22 2.34 -8.22
N LEU A 18 1.05 1.58 -7.14
CA LEU A 18 2.12 0.72 -6.67
C LEU A 18 2.42 -0.40 -7.66
N ALA A 19 1.39 -0.93 -8.29
CA ALA A 19 1.59 -1.98 -9.29
C ALA A 19 2.45 -1.44 -10.44
N ARG A 20 2.20 -0.22 -10.85
CA ARG A 20 2.98 0.39 -11.91
C ARG A 20 4.42 0.68 -11.45
N MET A 21 4.54 1.23 -10.25
CA MET A 21 5.87 1.59 -9.73
C MET A 21 6.75 0.37 -9.49
N TRP A 22 6.14 -0.71 -9.04
CA TRP A 22 6.89 -1.91 -8.69
C TRP A 22 6.97 -2.92 -9.82
N GLY A 23 6.24 -2.69 -10.91
CA GLY A 23 6.22 -3.62 -12.03
C GLY A 23 5.52 -4.92 -11.70
N LEU A 24 4.47 -4.85 -10.89
CA LEU A 24 3.71 -6.03 -10.47
C LEU A 24 2.26 -5.93 -10.90
N GLY A 25 1.57 -7.07 -10.90
CA GLY A 25 0.14 -7.07 -11.15
C GLY A 25 -0.62 -6.51 -9.96
N ARG A 26 -1.82 -5.99 -10.22
CA ARG A 26 -2.64 -5.42 -9.17
C ARG A 26 -3.03 -6.43 -8.11
N GLU A 27 -3.31 -7.66 -8.53
CA GLU A 27 -3.65 -8.71 -7.57
C GLU A 27 -2.51 -9.01 -6.62
N THR A 28 -1.30 -9.02 -7.15
CA THR A 28 -0.13 -9.25 -6.33
C THR A 28 0.04 -8.14 -5.30
N VAL A 29 -0.11 -6.90 -5.74
CA VAL A 29 0.01 -5.77 -4.82
C VAL A 29 -1.08 -5.83 -3.76
N ARG A 30 -2.32 -6.17 -4.16
CA ARG A 30 -3.41 -6.26 -3.20
C ARG A 30 -3.09 -7.27 -2.11
N LYS A 31 -2.54 -8.42 -2.48
CA LYS A 31 -2.17 -9.43 -1.51
C LYS A 31 -1.09 -8.95 -0.56
N LEU A 32 -0.18 -8.15 -1.06
CA LEU A 32 0.92 -7.64 -0.25
C LEU A 32 0.46 -6.63 0.78
N VAL A 33 -0.56 -5.84 0.47
CA VAL A 33 -0.98 -4.76 1.35
C VAL A 33 -2.19 -5.08 2.20
N LYS A 34 -2.97 -6.07 1.84
CA LYS A 34 -4.26 -6.27 2.51
C LYS A 34 -4.15 -6.60 3.99
N ASP A 35 -3.06 -7.22 4.40
CA ASP A 35 -2.88 -7.62 5.78
C ASP A 35 -2.03 -6.63 6.57
N ASP A 36 -1.60 -5.55 5.93
CA ASP A 36 -0.78 -4.56 6.61
C ASP A 36 -1.67 -3.65 7.46
N PRO A 37 -1.38 -3.55 8.76
CA PRO A 37 -2.25 -2.77 9.66
C PRO A 37 -2.22 -1.27 9.41
N GLU A 38 -1.20 -0.76 8.75
CA GLU A 38 -1.10 0.66 8.47
C GLU A 38 -1.79 1.07 7.18
N VAL A 39 -2.18 0.09 6.37
CA VAL A 39 -2.88 0.37 5.13
C VAL A 39 -4.34 0.67 5.43
N ILE A 40 -4.83 1.78 4.88
CA ILE A 40 -6.21 2.18 5.08
C ILE A 40 -7.09 1.45 4.09
N LYS A 41 -8.11 0.78 4.61
CA LYS A 41 -9.05 0.03 3.78
C LYS A 41 -10.41 0.71 3.85
N ILE A 42 -10.90 1.14 2.71
CA ILE A 42 -12.17 1.85 2.61
C ILE A 42 -13.16 1.00 1.83
N ARG A 43 -14.23 0.63 2.50
CA ARG A 43 -15.28 -0.14 1.85
C ARG A 43 -16.26 0.79 1.18
N MET A 44 -16.53 0.54 -0.09
CA MET A 44 -17.41 1.35 -0.89
C MET A 44 -18.52 0.50 -1.47
N GLY A 45 -19.71 1.11 -1.60
CA GLY A 45 -20.83 0.47 -2.25
C GLY A 45 -21.62 -0.41 -1.31
N ARG A 46 -22.87 -0.66 -1.70
CA ARG A 46 -23.76 -1.51 -0.91
C ARG A 46 -23.98 -2.85 -1.56
N LYS A 47 -24.31 -2.85 -2.84
CA LYS A 47 -24.60 -4.08 -3.54
C LYS A 47 -23.35 -4.78 -4.03
N LYS A 48 -22.48 -4.01 -4.64
CA LYS A 48 -21.20 -4.54 -5.08
C LYS A 48 -20.10 -3.88 -4.27
N ALA A 49 -20.06 -4.23 -3.02
CA ALA A 49 -19.08 -3.67 -2.12
C ALA A 49 -17.68 -4.04 -2.61
N HIS A 50 -16.81 -3.04 -2.69
CA HIS A 50 -15.41 -3.26 -3.02
C HIS A 50 -14.57 -2.47 -2.06
N THR A 51 -13.33 -2.87 -1.92
CA THR A 51 -12.41 -2.24 -0.98
C THR A 51 -11.37 -1.45 -1.74
N ILE A 52 -11.23 -0.19 -1.36
CA ILE A 52 -10.17 0.67 -1.88
C ILE A 52 -9.06 0.69 -0.83
N TYR A 53 -7.85 0.46 -1.29
CA TYR A 53 -6.69 0.48 -0.41
C TYR A 53 -5.93 1.77 -0.60
N SER A 54 -5.60 2.41 0.51
CA SER A 54 -4.80 3.62 0.53
C SER A 54 -3.55 3.32 1.34
N VAL A 55 -2.41 3.27 0.69
CA VAL A 55 -1.18 2.78 1.29
C VAL A 55 -0.27 3.98 1.60
N PRO A 56 -0.01 4.24 2.88
CA PRO A 56 0.91 5.33 3.22
C PRO A 56 2.32 5.03 2.74
N GLU A 57 3.05 6.08 2.44
CA GLU A 57 4.38 5.96 1.89
C GLU A 57 5.29 5.08 2.77
N SER A 58 5.18 5.22 4.07
CA SER A 58 6.01 4.42 4.98
C SER A 58 5.72 2.94 4.85
N ALA A 59 4.45 2.58 4.73
CA ALA A 59 4.08 1.18 4.55
C ALA A 59 4.54 0.66 3.20
N ALA A 60 4.39 1.47 2.15
CA ALA A 60 4.83 1.07 0.82
C ALA A 60 6.32 0.83 0.78
N SER A 61 7.08 1.71 1.44
CA SER A 61 8.53 1.57 1.50
C SER A 61 8.94 0.28 2.22
N ARG A 62 8.27 -0.01 3.33
CA ARG A 62 8.56 -1.20 4.12
C ARG A 62 8.28 -2.47 3.32
N ILE A 63 7.15 -2.49 2.63
CA ILE A 63 6.77 -3.63 1.81
C ILE A 63 7.75 -3.82 0.66
N HIS A 64 8.11 -2.74 0.01
CA HIS A 64 9.05 -2.79 -1.10
C HIS A 64 10.42 -3.29 -0.67
N THR A 65 10.87 -2.86 0.49
CA THR A 65 12.15 -3.33 1.03
C THR A 65 12.12 -4.85 1.22
N ARG A 66 11.00 -5.36 1.72
CA ARG A 66 10.85 -6.80 1.92
C ARG A 66 10.89 -7.55 0.60
N LEU A 67 10.23 -7.00 -0.41
CA LEU A 67 10.24 -7.60 -1.74
C LEU A 67 11.64 -7.65 -2.33
N SER A 68 12.39 -6.55 -2.18
CA SER A 68 13.73 -6.48 -2.71
C SER A 68 14.64 -7.54 -2.09
N ARG A 69 14.47 -7.79 -0.80
CA ARG A 69 15.23 -8.82 -0.12
C ARG A 69 14.94 -10.21 -0.68
N GLN A 70 13.65 -10.47 -0.93
CA GLN A 70 13.26 -11.78 -1.44
C GLN A 70 13.82 -12.02 -2.83
N GLN A 71 13.89 -10.97 -3.63
CA GLN A 71 14.36 -11.12 -5.00
C GLN A 71 15.88 -11.23 -5.10
N SER A 72 16.59 -10.74 -4.12
CA SER A 72 18.05 -10.73 -4.17
C SER A 72 18.68 -12.02 -3.71
N SER A 73 17.90 -12.94 -3.21
CA SER A 73 18.45 -14.23 -2.75
C SER A 73 18.71 -15.20 -3.88
#